data_9373e8b9ea52224a5f541a6f7e6730f1
#
_entry.id   9373e8b9ea52224a5f541a6f7e6730f1
#
_cell.length_a   1.000
_cell.length_b   1.000
_cell.length_c   1.000
_cell.angle_alpha   90.00
_cell.angle_beta   90.00
_cell.angle_gamma   90.00
#
_symmetry.space_group_name_H-M   'P 1'
#
loop_
_entity.id
_entity.type
_entity.pdbx_description
1 polymer ?
#
loop_
_entity_poly.entity_id
_entity_poly.type
_entity_poly.pdbx_seq_one_letter_code
_entity_poly.pdbx_strand_id
1 'polypeptide(L)'
;AQNGEHPEESNVGNITDVDYMSDYAKGLCEKIKKEVNAEDYEHPLKGFKIVVDAGNGAGGFYADKVLSVLGADTTGSRYLEPDGMFPNHVPNPEAKEAMDSICEAVRESGADLGVIFDTDVDRGGAVDSKGNEINRNRLVAVAAAIALEGNDGGMIVTDSITSSGLKQFIENDLGGKHYRYRRGYKNVIDKALELNAQGINCPLAIETSGHAAMRENYFLDDGAYLCTKIIIKAAQMRKEGKELDELTASLKEPLESTEIRYKILEKDFRACGEKIIADLTKYAEEQDGWCVADDNREGIRVSFDRDNGDGWFF
;
A
#
# COMPACT_ATOMS: atom_id res chain seq x y z
N ALA A 1 15.26 -21.43 22.25
CA ALA A 1 13.90 -21.95 22.03
C ALA A 1 13.88 -23.41 21.55
N GLN A 2 14.88 -23.87 20.77
CA GLN A 2 14.90 -25.26 20.28
C GLN A 2 15.16 -26.34 21.37
N ASN A 3 15.73 -25.98 22.53
CA ASN A 3 16.06 -26.92 23.60
C ASN A 3 15.16 -26.81 24.83
N GLY A 4 14.09 -26.00 24.80
CA GLY A 4 13.16 -25.87 25.94
C GLY A 4 13.75 -25.23 27.21
N GLU A 5 14.97 -24.73 27.15
CA GLU A 5 15.59 -24.02 28.27
C GLU A 5 15.15 -22.56 28.23
N HIS A 6 14.40 -22.14 29.22
CA HIS A 6 14.10 -20.74 29.49
C HIS A 6 15.15 -20.20 30.47
N PRO A 7 15.71 -19.00 30.26
CA PRO A 7 16.53 -18.38 31.29
C PRO A 7 15.69 -18.20 32.56
N GLU A 8 16.25 -18.58 33.70
CA GLU A 8 15.65 -18.23 34.99
C GLU A 8 15.77 -16.74 35.19
N GLU A 9 14.65 -16.02 34.99
CA GLU A 9 14.60 -14.61 35.27
C GLU A 9 14.38 -14.37 36.75
N SER A 10 15.37 -13.79 37.42
CA SER A 10 15.29 -13.40 38.82
C SER A 10 14.41 -12.15 39.06
N ASN A 11 14.05 -11.41 38.02
CA ASN A 11 13.18 -10.25 38.10
C ASN A 11 12.07 -10.39 37.02
N VAL A 12 10.87 -10.73 37.47
CA VAL A 12 9.67 -10.69 36.61
C VAL A 12 9.19 -9.23 36.57
N GLY A 13 9.13 -8.63 35.37
CA GLY A 13 8.53 -7.31 35.18
C GLY A 13 7.02 -7.34 35.46
N ASN A 14 6.45 -6.17 35.68
CA ASN A 14 5.01 -6.03 35.81
C ASN A 14 4.36 -6.05 34.41
N ILE A 15 3.26 -6.78 34.27
CA ILE A 15 2.39 -6.75 33.09
C ILE A 15 1.28 -5.74 33.40
N THR A 16 1.09 -4.80 32.51
CA THR A 16 0.01 -3.82 32.60
C THR A 16 -0.82 -3.89 31.31
N ASP A 17 -2.13 -4.09 31.44
CA ASP A 17 -3.06 -4.02 30.30
C ASP A 17 -3.33 -2.55 29.95
N VAL A 18 -3.25 -2.25 28.66
CA VAL A 18 -3.52 -0.90 28.13
C VAL A 18 -4.49 -1.02 26.96
N ASP A 19 -5.56 -0.25 26.95
CA ASP A 19 -6.46 -0.10 25.79
C ASP A 19 -5.86 0.85 24.76
N TYR A 20 -4.82 0.39 24.07
CA TYR A 20 -4.14 1.19 23.05
C TYR A 20 -4.99 1.36 21.78
N MET A 21 -5.87 0.41 21.46
CA MET A 21 -6.73 0.48 20.27
C MET A 21 -7.66 1.71 20.31
N SER A 22 -8.22 2.04 21.47
CA SER A 22 -9.07 3.22 21.60
C SER A 22 -8.28 4.53 21.39
N ASP A 23 -7.06 4.62 21.89
CA ASP A 23 -6.20 5.78 21.69
C ASP A 23 -5.77 5.90 20.22
N TYR A 24 -5.42 4.80 19.58
CA TYR A 24 -5.06 4.75 18.17
C TYR A 24 -6.22 5.19 17.27
N ALA A 25 -7.39 4.60 17.43
CA ALA A 25 -8.59 4.97 16.67
C ALA A 25 -8.96 6.45 16.86
N LYS A 26 -8.84 6.98 18.08
CA LYS A 26 -9.05 8.40 18.38
C LYS A 26 -8.05 9.27 17.60
N GLY A 27 -6.78 8.87 17.53
CA GLY A 27 -5.76 9.57 16.74
C GLY A 27 -6.12 9.67 15.26
N LEU A 28 -6.61 8.57 14.66
CA LEU A 28 -7.09 8.55 13.28
C LEU A 28 -8.32 9.47 13.10
N CYS A 29 -9.28 9.43 14.04
CA CYS A 29 -10.45 10.30 14.01
C CYS A 29 -10.06 11.78 14.03
N GLU A 30 -9.18 12.18 14.94
CA GLU A 30 -8.71 13.57 15.03
C GLU A 30 -7.96 14.02 13.76
N LYS A 31 -7.18 13.11 13.14
CA LYS A 31 -6.53 13.37 11.85
C LYS A 31 -7.56 13.64 10.76
N ILE A 32 -8.59 12.80 10.63
CA ILE A 32 -9.66 12.97 9.64
C ILE A 32 -10.41 14.28 9.88
N LYS A 33 -10.84 14.57 11.11
CA LYS A 33 -11.53 15.81 11.46
C LYS A 33 -10.72 17.04 11.04
N LYS A 34 -9.46 17.06 11.41
CA LYS A 34 -8.55 18.17 11.15
C LYS A 34 -8.32 18.40 9.65
N GLU A 35 -8.07 17.35 8.89
CA GLU A 35 -7.68 17.49 7.47
C GLU A 35 -8.87 17.59 6.53
N VAL A 36 -9.98 16.93 6.83
CA VAL A 36 -11.22 17.12 6.07
C VAL A 36 -11.81 18.50 6.36
N ASN A 37 -11.76 18.98 7.60
CA ASN A 37 -12.23 20.29 8.02
C ASN A 37 -13.62 20.64 7.45
N ALA A 38 -14.61 19.77 7.75
CA ALA A 38 -15.99 19.94 7.32
C ALA A 38 -16.73 20.97 8.19
N GLU A 39 -17.90 21.48 7.73
CA GLU A 39 -18.76 22.34 8.54
C GLU A 39 -19.23 21.62 9.82
N ASP A 40 -19.67 20.36 9.69
CA ASP A 40 -19.85 19.47 10.82
C ASP A 40 -18.51 18.83 11.17
N TYR A 41 -17.74 19.51 12.01
CA TYR A 41 -16.38 19.09 12.38
C TYR A 41 -16.35 17.73 13.08
N GLU A 42 -17.39 17.41 13.89
CA GLU A 42 -17.46 16.15 14.61
C GLU A 42 -17.83 14.97 13.69
N HIS A 43 -18.56 15.22 12.61
CA HIS A 43 -18.98 14.19 11.66
C HIS A 43 -18.56 14.54 10.21
N PRO A 44 -17.24 14.66 9.93
CA PRO A 44 -16.73 15.16 8.65
C PRO A 44 -17.03 14.21 7.48
N LEU A 45 -17.39 12.96 7.76
CA LEU A 45 -17.74 11.94 6.76
C LEU A 45 -19.26 11.73 6.61
N LYS A 46 -20.08 12.61 7.19
CA LYS A 46 -21.54 12.52 7.06
C LYS A 46 -21.99 12.56 5.60
N GLY A 47 -22.81 11.58 5.22
CA GLY A 47 -23.28 11.40 3.86
C GLY A 47 -22.26 10.76 2.92
N PHE A 48 -21.16 10.23 3.47
CA PHE A 48 -20.17 9.43 2.77
C PHE A 48 -20.40 7.96 3.13
N LYS A 49 -20.56 7.10 2.16
CA LYS A 49 -20.72 5.66 2.39
C LYS A 49 -19.39 4.96 2.13
N ILE A 50 -18.80 4.40 3.17
CA ILE A 50 -17.51 3.75 3.12
C ILE A 50 -17.61 2.34 3.70
N VAL A 51 -17.35 1.33 2.91
CA VAL A 51 -17.37 -0.07 3.35
C VAL A 51 -15.97 -0.58 3.65
N VAL A 52 -15.87 -1.45 4.65
CA VAL A 52 -14.62 -2.08 5.10
C VAL A 52 -14.71 -3.59 4.88
N ASP A 53 -13.68 -4.18 4.32
CA ASP A 53 -13.45 -5.62 4.39
C ASP A 53 -12.23 -5.88 5.29
N ALA A 54 -12.48 -6.45 6.47
CA ALA A 54 -11.43 -6.77 7.42
C ALA A 54 -10.92 -8.22 7.29
N GLY A 55 -11.51 -9.03 6.39
CA GLY A 55 -11.10 -10.41 6.15
C GLY A 55 -11.05 -11.29 7.41
N ASN A 56 -11.83 -10.96 8.44
CA ASN A 56 -11.73 -11.55 9.78
C ASN A 56 -10.37 -11.35 10.47
N GLY A 57 -9.59 -10.37 10.05
CA GLY A 57 -8.39 -9.88 10.73
C GLY A 57 -8.72 -8.82 11.80
N ALA A 58 -7.71 -8.05 12.19
CA ALA A 58 -7.82 -7.01 13.21
C ALA A 58 -8.52 -5.72 12.72
N GLY A 59 -8.77 -5.57 11.41
CA GLY A 59 -9.22 -4.32 10.78
C GLY A 59 -10.66 -3.89 11.04
N GLY A 60 -11.48 -4.74 11.69
CA GLY A 60 -12.90 -4.45 11.95
C GLY A 60 -13.13 -3.17 12.76
N PHE A 61 -12.21 -2.84 13.68
CA PHE A 61 -12.28 -1.61 14.48
C PHE A 61 -12.42 -0.34 13.63
N TYR A 62 -11.91 -0.37 12.42
CA TYR A 62 -11.89 0.79 11.55
C TYR A 62 -13.30 1.23 11.14
N ALA A 63 -14.21 0.27 10.89
CA ALA A 63 -15.60 0.55 10.61
C ALA A 63 -16.30 1.20 11.82
N ASP A 64 -16.16 0.61 13.03
CA ASP A 64 -16.93 0.99 14.20
C ASP A 64 -16.31 2.15 14.99
N LYS A 65 -14.98 2.12 15.19
CA LYS A 65 -14.28 3.10 16.04
C LYS A 65 -13.78 4.32 15.29
N VAL A 66 -13.73 4.26 13.94
CA VAL A 66 -13.25 5.39 13.11
C VAL A 66 -14.37 5.91 12.23
N LEU A 67 -14.83 5.13 11.25
CA LEU A 67 -15.72 5.61 10.20
C LEU A 67 -17.11 5.98 10.74
N SER A 68 -17.76 5.06 11.47
CA SER A 68 -19.11 5.30 12.02
C SER A 68 -19.12 6.46 13.01
N VAL A 69 -18.09 6.59 13.84
CA VAL A 69 -17.95 7.72 14.80
C VAL A 69 -17.87 9.06 14.08
N LEU A 70 -17.27 9.09 12.87
CA LEU A 70 -17.13 10.29 12.06
C LEU A 70 -18.31 10.53 11.11
N GLY A 71 -19.39 9.76 11.25
CA GLY A 71 -20.65 9.94 10.53
C GLY A 71 -20.73 9.26 9.16
N ALA A 72 -19.76 8.40 8.79
CA ALA A 72 -19.86 7.61 7.57
C ALA A 72 -20.91 6.50 7.71
N ASP A 73 -21.60 6.17 6.61
CA ASP A 73 -22.40 4.96 6.51
C ASP A 73 -21.50 3.77 6.17
N THR A 74 -21.37 2.83 7.10
CA THR A 74 -20.54 1.62 6.93
C THR A 74 -21.37 0.38 6.58
N THR A 75 -22.67 0.55 6.26
CA THR A 75 -23.56 -0.56 5.88
C THR A 75 -23.07 -1.24 4.61
N GLY A 76 -22.82 -2.54 4.68
CA GLY A 76 -22.24 -3.32 3.60
C GLY A 76 -20.78 -3.74 3.85
N SER A 77 -20.20 -3.29 4.97
CA SER A 77 -18.89 -3.80 5.41
C SER A 77 -18.93 -5.29 5.69
N ARG A 78 -17.79 -5.97 5.48
CA ARG A 78 -17.69 -7.43 5.52
C ARG A 78 -16.63 -7.91 6.51
N TYR A 79 -16.87 -9.06 7.12
CA TYR A 79 -15.91 -9.85 7.90
C TYR A 79 -15.19 -9.08 8.99
N LEU A 80 -15.93 -8.22 9.72
CA LEU A 80 -15.37 -7.29 10.70
C LEU A 80 -14.92 -7.97 12.00
N GLU A 81 -15.54 -9.11 12.36
CA GLU A 81 -15.19 -9.84 13.58
C GLU A 81 -13.93 -10.68 13.38
N PRO A 82 -12.91 -10.52 14.24
CA PRO A 82 -11.69 -11.33 14.14
C PRO A 82 -11.95 -12.83 14.29
N ASP A 83 -11.44 -13.61 13.36
CA ASP A 83 -11.46 -15.08 13.42
C ASP A 83 -10.15 -15.62 12.82
N GLY A 84 -9.26 -16.17 13.65
CA GLY A 84 -7.98 -16.70 13.24
C GLY A 84 -8.03 -17.90 12.28
N MET A 85 -9.22 -18.40 11.94
CA MET A 85 -9.40 -19.41 10.89
C MET A 85 -9.65 -18.79 9.52
N PHE A 86 -9.92 -17.48 9.44
CA PHE A 86 -10.17 -16.73 8.20
C PHE A 86 -11.15 -17.43 7.25
N PRO A 87 -12.40 -17.71 7.69
CA PRO A 87 -13.31 -18.62 7.00
C PRO A 87 -13.84 -18.10 5.67
N ASN A 88 -13.69 -16.82 5.38
CA ASN A 88 -14.28 -16.19 4.20
C ASN A 88 -13.29 -16.05 3.05
N HIS A 89 -12.13 -15.48 3.30
CA HIS A 89 -11.00 -15.39 2.36
C HIS A 89 -9.70 -15.15 3.14
N VAL A 90 -8.56 -15.37 2.47
CA VAL A 90 -7.26 -15.00 3.03
C VAL A 90 -7.22 -13.48 3.16
N PRO A 91 -6.97 -12.91 4.37
CA PRO A 91 -6.91 -11.46 4.57
C PRO A 91 -5.60 -10.90 3.99
N ASN A 92 -5.60 -10.67 2.69
CA ASN A 92 -4.47 -10.12 1.94
C ASN A 92 -4.99 -9.31 0.75
N PRO A 93 -4.79 -7.98 0.73
CA PRO A 93 -5.21 -7.11 -0.37
C PRO A 93 -4.64 -7.48 -1.74
N GLU A 94 -3.53 -8.24 -1.81
CA GLU A 94 -2.99 -8.74 -3.07
C GLU A 94 -3.74 -9.99 -3.60
N ALA A 95 -4.51 -10.68 -2.75
CA ALA A 95 -5.26 -11.86 -3.14
C ALA A 95 -6.51 -11.47 -3.92
N LYS A 96 -6.69 -12.12 -5.08
CA LYS A 96 -7.83 -11.81 -5.96
C LYS A 96 -9.17 -11.97 -5.24
N GLU A 97 -9.33 -13.04 -4.46
CA GLU A 97 -10.58 -13.32 -3.73
C GLU A 97 -10.91 -12.23 -2.71
N ALA A 98 -9.90 -11.68 -2.04
CA ALA A 98 -10.07 -10.60 -1.10
C ALA A 98 -10.45 -9.28 -1.81
N MET A 99 -9.78 -8.95 -2.91
CA MET A 99 -10.14 -7.77 -3.70
C MET A 99 -11.51 -7.92 -4.37
N ASP A 100 -11.84 -9.08 -4.92
CA ASP A 100 -13.19 -9.35 -5.46
C ASP A 100 -14.27 -9.09 -4.40
N SER A 101 -14.05 -9.53 -3.13
CA SER A 101 -14.98 -9.33 -2.02
C SER A 101 -15.27 -7.85 -1.75
N ILE A 102 -14.25 -7.03 -1.61
CA ILE A 102 -14.47 -5.59 -1.36
C ILE A 102 -15.02 -4.87 -2.59
N CYS A 103 -14.62 -5.24 -3.81
CA CYS A 103 -15.20 -4.70 -5.04
C CYS A 103 -16.70 -5.01 -5.16
N GLU A 104 -17.12 -6.22 -4.80
CA GLU A 104 -18.54 -6.60 -4.74
C GLU A 104 -19.26 -5.83 -3.64
N ALA A 105 -18.68 -5.69 -2.44
CA ALA A 105 -19.27 -4.93 -1.33
C ALA A 105 -19.55 -3.49 -1.73
N VAL A 106 -18.63 -2.83 -2.44
CA VAL A 106 -18.83 -1.48 -2.96
C VAL A 106 -20.01 -1.43 -3.95
N ARG A 107 -20.03 -2.33 -4.95
CA ARG A 107 -21.08 -2.34 -5.98
C ARG A 107 -22.45 -2.67 -5.40
N GLU A 108 -22.55 -3.67 -4.53
CA GLU A 108 -23.81 -4.12 -3.94
C GLU A 108 -24.40 -3.09 -2.98
N SER A 109 -23.56 -2.42 -2.19
CA SER A 109 -23.99 -1.41 -1.24
C SER A 109 -24.15 -0.02 -1.83
N GLY A 110 -23.61 0.24 -3.05
CA GLY A 110 -23.52 1.56 -3.63
C GLY A 110 -22.62 2.48 -2.81
N ALA A 111 -21.53 1.95 -2.27
CA ALA A 111 -20.59 2.73 -1.49
C ALA A 111 -19.77 3.69 -2.35
N ASP A 112 -19.41 4.83 -1.79
CA ASP A 112 -18.56 5.83 -2.42
C ASP A 112 -17.09 5.39 -2.42
N LEU A 113 -16.70 4.53 -1.45
CA LEU A 113 -15.34 4.01 -1.29
C LEU A 113 -15.36 2.68 -0.55
N GLY A 114 -14.48 1.78 -0.91
CA GLY A 114 -14.15 0.57 -0.14
C GLY A 114 -12.72 0.64 0.37
N VAL A 115 -12.48 0.10 1.56
CA VAL A 115 -11.13 -0.15 2.09
C VAL A 115 -11.01 -1.59 2.54
N ILE A 116 -9.85 -2.16 2.36
CA ILE A 116 -9.54 -3.55 2.71
C ILE A 116 -8.23 -3.60 3.48
N PHE A 117 -8.16 -4.48 4.46
CA PHE A 117 -6.98 -4.70 5.29
C PHE A 117 -6.51 -6.14 5.23
N ASP A 118 -5.25 -6.33 5.57
CA ASP A 118 -4.72 -7.67 5.85
C ASP A 118 -4.95 -8.05 7.32
N THR A 119 -4.31 -9.16 7.74
CA THR A 119 -4.56 -9.79 9.04
C THR A 119 -4.35 -8.86 10.24
N ASP A 120 -3.28 -8.09 10.26
CA ASP A 120 -2.82 -7.24 11.37
C ASP A 120 -2.80 -5.74 11.03
N VAL A 121 -3.34 -5.39 9.83
CA VAL A 121 -3.62 -4.00 9.39
C VAL A 121 -2.35 -3.21 9.06
N ASP A 122 -1.23 -3.87 8.82
CA ASP A 122 -0.03 -3.18 8.32
C ASP A 122 -0.09 -2.94 6.81
N ARG A 123 -1.03 -3.62 6.10
CA ARG A 123 -1.35 -3.39 4.69
C ARG A 123 -2.77 -2.92 4.48
N GLY A 124 -2.94 -1.98 3.57
CA GLY A 124 -4.23 -1.49 3.15
C GLY A 124 -4.36 -1.43 1.63
N GLY A 125 -5.60 -1.52 1.15
CA GLY A 125 -5.99 -1.27 -0.22
C GLY A 125 -7.32 -0.54 -0.26
N ALA A 126 -7.71 -0.03 -1.43
CA ALA A 126 -8.96 0.68 -1.60
C ALA A 126 -9.67 0.30 -2.90
N VAL A 127 -10.94 0.68 -2.99
CA VAL A 127 -11.80 0.46 -4.16
C VAL A 127 -12.62 1.73 -4.38
N ASP A 128 -12.65 2.23 -5.60
CA ASP A 128 -13.40 3.44 -5.96
C ASP A 128 -14.93 3.21 -5.98
N SER A 129 -15.71 4.28 -6.14
CA SER A 129 -17.19 4.24 -6.19
C SER A 129 -17.76 3.38 -7.32
N LYS A 130 -16.97 3.07 -8.34
CA LYS A 130 -17.35 2.23 -9.48
C LYS A 130 -17.01 0.75 -9.24
N GLY A 131 -16.39 0.44 -8.10
CA GLY A 131 -15.92 -0.91 -7.78
C GLY A 131 -14.63 -1.29 -8.50
N ASN A 132 -13.79 -0.33 -8.90
CA ASN A 132 -12.48 -0.58 -9.46
C ASN A 132 -11.42 -0.59 -8.35
N GLU A 133 -10.49 -1.51 -8.45
CA GLU A 133 -9.39 -1.64 -7.50
C GLU A 133 -8.47 -0.41 -7.51
N ILE A 134 -8.17 0.12 -6.33
CA ILE A 134 -7.04 1.00 -6.06
C ILE A 134 -6.03 0.17 -5.31
N ASN A 135 -5.24 -0.58 -6.05
CA ASN A 135 -4.31 -1.57 -5.55
C ASN A 135 -3.01 -1.55 -6.35
N ARG A 136 -1.96 -2.18 -5.86
CA ARG A 136 -0.66 -2.29 -6.53
C ARG A 136 -0.13 -0.92 -7.00
N ASN A 137 0.23 -0.77 -8.28
CA ASN A 137 0.75 0.51 -8.82
C ASN A 137 -0.21 1.67 -8.63
N ARG A 138 -1.53 1.44 -8.75
CA ARG A 138 -2.54 2.49 -8.58
C ARG A 138 -2.61 2.97 -7.13
N LEU A 139 -2.47 2.07 -6.15
CA LEU A 139 -2.37 2.42 -4.73
C LEU A 139 -1.15 3.28 -4.46
N VAL A 140 0.00 2.87 -5.00
CA VAL A 140 1.25 3.65 -4.88
C VAL A 140 1.10 5.03 -5.52
N ALA A 141 0.44 5.14 -6.68
CA ALA A 141 0.20 6.41 -7.35
C ALA A 141 -0.70 7.35 -6.52
N VAL A 142 -1.80 6.83 -5.96
CA VAL A 142 -2.69 7.60 -5.06
C VAL A 142 -1.93 8.06 -3.82
N ALA A 143 -1.19 7.17 -3.16
CA ALA A 143 -0.41 7.49 -1.97
C ALA A 143 0.70 8.51 -2.27
N ALA A 144 1.38 8.38 -3.43
CA ALA A 144 2.41 9.31 -3.86
C ALA A 144 1.83 10.72 -4.12
N ALA A 145 0.68 10.80 -4.80
CA ALA A 145 -0.01 12.07 -5.05
C ALA A 145 -0.36 12.77 -3.72
N ILE A 146 -0.90 12.03 -2.74
CA ILE A 146 -1.21 12.55 -1.42
C ILE A 146 0.07 12.99 -0.67
N ALA A 147 1.11 12.16 -0.68
CA ALA A 147 2.34 12.44 0.07
C ALA A 147 3.16 13.60 -0.51
N LEU A 148 3.05 13.87 -1.81
CA LEU A 148 3.73 14.97 -2.48
C LEU A 148 3.01 16.31 -2.31
N GLU A 149 1.77 16.36 -1.84
CA GLU A 149 1.11 17.60 -1.49
C GLU A 149 1.89 18.32 -0.37
N GLY A 150 2.41 19.51 -0.69
CA GLY A 150 3.29 20.27 0.22
C GLY A 150 4.71 19.71 0.38
N ASN A 151 5.10 18.73 -0.43
CA ASN A 151 6.42 18.14 -0.51
C ASN A 151 6.98 18.19 -1.94
N ASP A 152 7.00 19.37 -2.54
CA ASP A 152 7.43 19.58 -3.93
C ASP A 152 8.81 18.98 -4.19
N GLY A 153 8.93 18.19 -5.26
CA GLY A 153 10.17 17.49 -5.62
C GLY A 153 10.58 16.40 -4.63
N GLY A 154 9.68 16.00 -3.73
CA GLY A 154 9.90 14.93 -2.75
C GLY A 154 10.18 13.59 -3.43
N MET A 155 10.91 12.72 -2.74
CA MET A 155 11.26 11.39 -3.21
C MET A 155 10.30 10.34 -2.63
N ILE A 156 9.74 9.50 -3.49
CA ILE A 156 8.91 8.36 -3.13
C ILE A 156 9.76 7.10 -3.25
N VAL A 157 9.96 6.38 -2.15
CA VAL A 157 10.65 5.09 -2.15
C VAL A 157 9.63 3.98 -2.34
N THR A 158 9.87 3.11 -3.31
CA THR A 158 8.99 1.96 -3.61
C THR A 158 9.76 0.66 -3.70
N ASP A 159 9.05 -0.46 -3.76
CA ASP A 159 9.63 -1.74 -4.10
C ASP A 159 10.10 -1.80 -5.58
N SER A 160 10.83 -2.85 -5.90
CA SER A 160 11.51 -3.03 -7.20
C SER A 160 10.56 -3.36 -8.36
N ILE A 161 9.35 -3.87 -8.09
CA ILE A 161 8.43 -4.37 -9.11
C ILE A 161 7.44 -3.31 -9.65
N THR A 162 7.57 -2.06 -9.21
CA THR A 162 6.72 -0.97 -9.68
C THR A 162 6.88 -0.71 -11.19
N SER A 163 5.79 -0.31 -11.86
CA SER A 163 5.74 -0.14 -13.30
C SER A 163 6.55 1.08 -13.79
N SER A 164 6.89 1.08 -15.08
CA SER A 164 7.48 2.27 -15.72
C SER A 164 6.48 3.42 -15.83
N GLY A 165 5.19 3.11 -16.00
CA GLY A 165 4.12 4.11 -15.99
C GLY A 165 4.00 4.82 -14.65
N LEU A 166 4.14 4.09 -13.53
CA LEU A 166 4.18 4.69 -12.19
C LEU A 166 5.36 5.65 -12.03
N LYS A 167 6.57 5.27 -12.52
CA LYS A 167 7.73 6.16 -12.49
C LYS A 167 7.43 7.45 -13.24
N GLN A 168 6.90 7.37 -14.47
CA GLN A 168 6.54 8.53 -15.27
C GLN A 168 5.49 9.41 -14.57
N PHE A 169 4.49 8.81 -13.95
CA PHE A 169 3.46 9.52 -13.20
C PHE A 169 4.06 10.32 -12.03
N ILE A 170 4.88 9.68 -11.18
CA ILE A 170 5.52 10.36 -10.04
C ILE A 170 6.44 11.47 -10.51
N GLU A 171 7.26 11.24 -11.55
CA GLU A 171 8.29 12.19 -11.97
C GLU A 171 7.75 13.31 -12.86
N ASN A 172 6.86 13.00 -13.82
CA ASN A 172 6.41 13.97 -14.80
C ASN A 172 5.08 14.65 -14.42
N ASP A 173 4.13 13.88 -13.85
CA ASP A 173 2.80 14.42 -13.56
C ASP A 173 2.73 15.02 -12.16
N LEU A 174 3.38 14.38 -11.17
CA LEU A 174 3.42 14.88 -9.79
C LEU A 174 4.65 15.74 -9.47
N GLY A 175 5.67 15.78 -10.35
CA GLY A 175 6.91 16.54 -10.13
C GLY A 175 7.76 16.02 -8.97
N GLY A 176 7.53 14.79 -8.53
CA GLY A 176 8.32 14.11 -7.50
C GLY A 176 9.56 13.42 -8.07
N LYS A 177 10.20 12.60 -7.25
CA LYS A 177 11.30 11.72 -7.63
C LYS A 177 10.93 10.31 -7.24
N HIS A 178 11.18 9.33 -8.11
CA HIS A 178 10.91 7.93 -7.85
C HIS A 178 12.18 7.17 -7.56
N TYR A 179 12.22 6.45 -6.43
CA TYR A 179 13.35 5.62 -6.03
C TYR A 179 12.90 4.19 -5.81
N ARG A 180 13.18 3.29 -6.76
CA ARG A 180 12.97 1.86 -6.59
C ARG A 180 14.04 1.27 -5.69
N TYR A 181 13.62 0.45 -4.73
CA TYR A 181 14.51 -0.25 -3.81
C TYR A 181 14.11 -1.72 -3.69
N ARG A 182 14.84 -2.47 -2.89
CA ARG A 182 14.58 -3.88 -2.66
C ARG A 182 13.20 -4.10 -2.05
N ARG A 183 12.52 -5.15 -2.51
CA ARG A 183 11.26 -5.59 -1.90
C ARG A 183 11.43 -5.90 -0.41
N GLY A 184 10.34 -5.72 0.33
CA GLY A 184 10.22 -5.89 1.77
C GLY A 184 10.05 -4.56 2.48
N TYR A 185 8.97 -4.43 3.23
CA TYR A 185 8.58 -3.19 3.91
C TYR A 185 9.74 -2.56 4.70
N LYS A 186 10.50 -3.40 5.43
CA LYS A 186 11.67 -2.91 6.15
C LYS A 186 12.71 -2.28 5.22
N ASN A 187 12.94 -2.83 4.04
CA ASN A 187 13.94 -2.30 3.11
C ASN A 187 13.55 -0.91 2.60
N VAL A 188 12.29 -0.74 2.17
CA VAL A 188 11.81 0.55 1.63
C VAL A 188 11.73 1.60 2.75
N ILE A 189 11.31 1.23 3.95
CA ILE A 189 11.25 2.12 5.12
C ILE A 189 12.65 2.56 5.55
N ASP A 190 13.59 1.62 5.74
CA ASP A 190 14.97 1.92 6.11
C ASP A 190 15.63 2.85 5.08
N LYS A 191 15.35 2.65 3.78
CA LYS A 191 15.85 3.52 2.72
C LYS A 191 15.27 4.93 2.80
N ALA A 192 13.98 5.08 3.06
CA ALA A 192 13.37 6.39 3.24
C ALA A 192 13.93 7.13 4.47
N LEU A 193 14.16 6.44 5.57
CA LEU A 193 14.81 6.98 6.76
C LEU A 193 16.24 7.43 6.46
N GLU A 194 17.02 6.60 5.76
CA GLU A 194 18.39 6.94 5.33
C GLU A 194 18.42 8.20 4.47
N LEU A 195 17.53 8.30 3.47
CA LEU A 195 17.43 9.45 2.58
C LEU A 195 17.09 10.74 3.36
N ASN A 196 16.14 10.68 4.28
CA ASN A 196 15.79 11.81 5.15
C ASN A 196 16.97 12.22 6.06
N ALA A 197 17.72 11.25 6.58
CA ALA A 197 18.93 11.53 7.38
C ALA A 197 20.03 12.23 6.55
N GLN A 198 20.04 12.03 5.23
CA GLN A 198 20.91 12.71 4.28
C GLN A 198 20.37 14.09 3.83
N GLY A 199 19.23 14.53 4.36
CA GLY A 199 18.60 15.80 3.99
C GLY A 199 17.77 15.74 2.68
N ILE A 200 17.50 14.54 2.16
CA ILE A 200 16.63 14.35 1.00
C ILE A 200 15.18 14.24 1.50
N ASN A 201 14.30 15.10 0.97
CA ASN A 201 12.89 15.09 1.32
C ASN A 201 12.21 13.80 0.81
N CYS A 202 12.00 12.82 1.67
CA CYS A 202 11.30 11.59 1.35
C CYS A 202 10.07 11.44 2.27
N PRO A 203 8.87 11.81 1.80
CA PRO A 203 7.66 11.78 2.63
C PRO A 203 7.01 10.39 2.74
N LEU A 204 7.32 9.45 1.84
CA LEU A 204 6.64 8.16 1.74
C LEU A 204 7.60 7.03 1.33
N ALA A 205 7.49 5.91 2.04
CA ALA A 205 7.94 4.59 1.62
C ALA A 205 6.71 3.69 1.44
N ILE A 206 6.58 3.02 0.30
CA ILE A 206 5.39 2.21 0.01
C ILE A 206 5.73 1.05 -0.92
N GLU A 207 5.08 -0.09 -0.70
CA GLU A 207 5.15 -1.25 -1.58
C GLU A 207 3.85 -1.47 -2.36
N THR A 208 3.95 -2.14 -3.49
CA THR A 208 2.78 -2.57 -4.26
C THR A 208 1.87 -3.54 -3.51
N SER A 209 2.37 -4.16 -2.44
CA SER A 209 1.62 -5.06 -1.55
C SER A 209 0.68 -4.35 -0.58
N GLY A 210 0.78 -3.02 -0.44
CA GLY A 210 -0.04 -2.22 0.46
C GLY A 210 0.63 -1.82 1.78
N HIS A 211 1.87 -2.27 2.05
CA HIS A 211 2.70 -1.71 3.12
C HIS A 211 3.03 -0.26 2.82
N ALA A 212 2.77 0.63 3.76
CA ALA A 212 3.02 2.05 3.57
C ALA A 212 3.42 2.75 4.86
N ALA A 213 4.52 3.50 4.78
CA ALA A 213 5.06 4.25 5.90
C ALA A 213 5.23 5.72 5.51
N MET A 214 4.45 6.59 6.12
CA MET A 214 4.50 8.03 5.90
C MET A 214 5.36 8.73 6.96
N ARG A 215 6.19 9.68 6.53
CA ARG A 215 7.02 10.47 7.46
C ARG A 215 6.20 11.15 8.55
N GLU A 216 5.03 11.68 8.22
CA GLU A 216 4.13 12.31 9.17
C GLU A 216 3.55 11.34 10.21
N ASN A 217 3.60 10.04 9.94
CA ASN A 217 3.28 8.95 10.87
C ASN A 217 4.54 8.22 11.35
N TYR A 218 5.64 8.94 11.54
CA TYR A 218 6.91 8.43 12.07
C TYR A 218 7.52 7.28 11.29
N PHE A 219 7.15 7.09 10.03
CA PHE A 219 7.49 5.93 9.21
C PHE A 219 7.05 4.58 9.82
N LEU A 220 5.97 4.58 10.58
CA LEU A 220 5.31 3.34 10.97
C LEU A 220 4.68 2.70 9.73
N ASP A 221 4.86 1.39 9.61
CA ASP A 221 4.17 0.58 8.60
C ASP A 221 2.71 0.41 9.04
N ASP A 222 1.77 1.07 8.35
CA ASP A 222 0.44 1.31 8.88
C ASP A 222 -0.60 1.44 7.75
N GLY A 223 -1.26 0.32 7.46
CA GLY A 223 -2.30 0.24 6.43
C GLY A 223 -3.55 1.05 6.79
N ALA A 224 -3.92 1.13 8.07
CA ALA A 224 -5.05 1.96 8.48
C ALA A 224 -4.76 3.45 8.34
N TYR A 225 -3.53 3.88 8.59
CA TYR A 225 -3.13 5.26 8.34
C TYR A 225 -3.12 5.59 6.85
N LEU A 226 -2.63 4.68 6.00
CA LEU A 226 -2.71 4.82 4.55
C LEU A 226 -4.17 5.01 4.09
N CYS A 227 -5.07 4.12 4.51
CA CYS A 227 -6.49 4.22 4.18
C CYS A 227 -7.12 5.50 4.73
N THR A 228 -6.71 5.96 5.92
CA THR A 228 -7.11 7.25 6.49
C THR A 228 -6.74 8.42 5.57
N LYS A 229 -5.53 8.44 5.03
CA LYS A 229 -5.10 9.49 4.09
C LYS A 229 -5.87 9.43 2.77
N ILE A 230 -6.18 8.24 2.27
CA ILE A 230 -7.01 8.06 1.07
C ILE A 230 -8.43 8.59 1.32
N ILE A 231 -9.03 8.27 2.46
CA ILE A 231 -10.38 8.75 2.84
C ILE A 231 -10.42 10.28 2.98
N ILE A 232 -9.42 10.86 3.63
CA ILE A 232 -9.28 12.32 3.74
C ILE A 232 -9.27 12.95 2.34
N LYS A 233 -8.43 12.41 1.45
CA LYS A 233 -8.32 12.92 0.08
C LYS A 233 -9.62 12.77 -0.69
N ALA A 234 -10.28 11.62 -0.61
CA ALA A 234 -11.57 11.38 -1.23
C ALA A 234 -12.64 12.37 -0.72
N ALA A 235 -12.69 12.62 0.59
CA ALA A 235 -13.62 13.57 1.18
C ALA A 235 -13.34 15.02 0.76
N GLN A 236 -12.07 15.41 0.63
CA GLN A 236 -11.67 16.73 0.11
C GLN A 236 -12.07 16.89 -1.35
N MET A 237 -11.77 15.91 -2.21
CA MET A 237 -12.12 15.94 -3.63
C MET A 237 -13.64 15.98 -3.85
N ARG A 238 -14.41 15.21 -3.07
CA ARG A 238 -15.86 15.22 -3.10
C ARG A 238 -16.45 16.62 -2.82
N LYS A 239 -15.87 17.39 -1.91
CA LYS A 239 -16.28 18.79 -1.66
C LYS A 239 -16.08 19.68 -2.90
N GLU A 240 -15.10 19.33 -3.73
CA GLU A 240 -14.80 20.02 -5.00
C GLU A 240 -15.63 19.45 -6.16
N GLY A 241 -16.48 18.46 -5.94
CA GLY A 241 -17.25 17.76 -6.96
C GLY A 241 -16.42 16.85 -7.86
N LYS A 242 -15.27 16.37 -7.34
CA LYS A 242 -14.35 15.46 -8.03
C LYS A 242 -14.40 14.07 -7.44
N GLU A 243 -14.05 13.08 -8.25
CA GLU A 243 -13.91 11.67 -7.85
C GLU A 243 -12.45 11.33 -7.57
N LEU A 244 -12.21 10.35 -6.68
CA LEU A 244 -10.85 9.93 -6.30
C LEU A 244 -10.05 9.40 -7.50
N ASP A 245 -10.69 8.74 -8.46
CA ASP A 245 -10.05 8.20 -9.66
C ASP A 245 -9.44 9.28 -10.58
N GLU A 246 -9.93 10.53 -10.51
CA GLU A 246 -9.33 11.66 -11.23
C GLU A 246 -7.89 11.93 -10.79
N LEU A 247 -7.53 11.58 -9.55
CA LEU A 247 -6.18 11.78 -9.00
C LEU A 247 -5.11 11.01 -9.79
N THR A 248 -5.48 9.89 -10.38
CA THR A 248 -4.59 9.00 -11.13
C THR A 248 -5.00 8.83 -12.59
N ALA A 249 -5.79 9.75 -13.14
CA ALA A 249 -6.32 9.66 -14.50
C ALA A 249 -5.23 9.61 -15.60
N SER A 250 -4.05 10.19 -15.34
CA SER A 250 -2.90 10.16 -16.27
C SER A 250 -1.98 8.96 -16.06
N LEU A 251 -2.20 8.14 -15.02
CA LEU A 251 -1.40 6.95 -14.77
C LEU A 251 -1.53 5.94 -15.91
N LYS A 252 -0.43 5.59 -16.53
CA LYS A 252 -0.37 4.54 -17.53
C LYS A 252 -0.13 3.19 -16.86
N GLU A 253 -1.18 2.38 -16.79
CA GLU A 253 -1.08 1.02 -16.31
C GLU A 253 -0.69 0.06 -17.43
N PRO A 254 0.04 -1.04 -17.13
CA PRO A 254 0.31 -2.07 -18.12
C PRO A 254 -1.01 -2.67 -18.64
N LEU A 255 -1.10 -2.91 -19.95
CA LEU A 255 -2.28 -3.57 -20.55
C LEU A 255 -2.40 -5.02 -20.07
N GLU A 256 -1.28 -5.67 -19.86
CA GLU A 256 -1.19 -7.02 -19.32
C GLU A 256 -0.06 -7.10 -18.29
N SER A 257 -0.28 -7.84 -17.22
CA SER A 257 0.72 -8.14 -16.20
C SER A 257 0.56 -9.58 -15.73
N THR A 258 1.69 -10.29 -15.65
CA THR A 258 1.69 -11.66 -15.13
C THR A 258 2.89 -11.89 -14.24
N GLU A 259 2.71 -12.69 -13.20
CA GLU A 259 3.79 -13.17 -12.33
C GLU A 259 3.96 -14.66 -12.55
N ILE A 260 5.19 -15.10 -12.82
CA ILE A 260 5.51 -16.52 -12.98
C ILE A 260 6.48 -16.91 -11.87
N ARG A 261 6.10 -17.90 -11.06
CA ARG A 261 6.91 -18.40 -9.95
C ARG A 261 7.51 -19.75 -10.29
N TYR A 262 8.84 -19.84 -10.23
CA TYR A 262 9.57 -21.09 -10.43
C TYR A 262 10.18 -21.55 -9.10
N LYS A 263 10.12 -22.85 -8.85
CA LYS A 263 10.82 -23.47 -7.73
C LYS A 263 12.19 -23.96 -8.19
N ILE A 264 13.25 -23.41 -7.63
CA ILE A 264 14.61 -23.92 -7.84
C ILE A 264 14.77 -25.22 -7.04
N LEU A 265 15.12 -26.32 -7.73
CA LEU A 265 15.27 -27.64 -7.13
C LEU A 265 16.71 -27.96 -6.69
N GLU A 266 17.66 -27.11 -7.09
CA GLU A 266 19.06 -27.25 -6.72
C GLU A 266 19.26 -27.04 -5.21
N LYS A 267 20.21 -27.79 -4.60
CA LYS A 267 20.50 -27.67 -3.18
C LYS A 267 21.01 -26.27 -2.81
N ASP A 268 21.90 -25.72 -3.63
CA ASP A 268 22.35 -24.35 -3.51
C ASP A 268 21.48 -23.46 -4.42
N PHE A 269 20.24 -23.23 -3.97
CA PHE A 269 19.27 -22.42 -4.73
C PHE A 269 19.71 -20.97 -4.88
N ARG A 270 20.53 -20.45 -3.94
CA ARG A 270 21.05 -19.08 -4.00
C ARG A 270 22.05 -18.92 -5.15
N ALA A 271 23.09 -19.76 -5.19
CA ALA A 271 24.08 -19.74 -6.25
C ALA A 271 23.46 -20.00 -7.63
N CYS A 272 22.45 -20.89 -7.70
CA CYS A 272 21.67 -21.12 -8.91
C CYS A 272 20.90 -19.85 -9.36
N GLY A 273 20.22 -19.17 -8.45
CA GLY A 273 19.50 -17.93 -8.73
C GLY A 273 20.44 -16.80 -9.18
N GLU A 274 21.55 -16.59 -8.50
CA GLU A 274 22.57 -15.61 -8.86
C GLU A 274 23.14 -15.86 -10.27
N LYS A 275 23.37 -17.14 -10.61
CA LYS A 275 23.80 -17.53 -11.95
C LYS A 275 22.75 -17.24 -13.02
N ILE A 276 21.48 -17.56 -12.74
CA ILE A 276 20.36 -17.27 -13.67
C ILE A 276 20.27 -15.76 -13.96
N ILE A 277 20.36 -14.93 -12.91
CA ILE A 277 20.33 -13.47 -13.04
C ILE A 277 21.52 -12.99 -13.89
N ALA A 278 22.73 -13.49 -13.65
CA ALA A 278 23.92 -13.11 -14.41
C ALA A 278 23.82 -13.53 -15.88
N ASP A 279 23.37 -14.75 -16.15
CA ASP A 279 23.19 -15.26 -17.52
C ASP A 279 22.09 -14.46 -18.26
N LEU A 280 20.99 -14.12 -17.59
CA LEU A 280 19.91 -13.32 -18.15
C LEU A 280 20.33 -11.87 -18.40
N THR A 281 21.13 -11.28 -17.52
CA THR A 281 21.70 -9.94 -17.70
C THR A 281 22.53 -9.88 -18.96
N LYS A 282 23.47 -10.83 -19.11
CA LYS A 282 24.30 -10.93 -20.30
C LYS A 282 23.47 -11.12 -21.58
N TYR A 283 22.47 -12.00 -21.51
CA TYR A 283 21.58 -12.23 -22.65
C TYR A 283 20.83 -10.94 -23.04
N ALA A 284 20.31 -10.22 -22.05
CA ALA A 284 19.57 -8.97 -22.27
C ALA A 284 20.44 -7.88 -22.91
N GLU A 285 21.70 -7.75 -22.48
CA GLU A 285 22.68 -6.79 -23.02
C GLU A 285 23.06 -7.07 -24.50
N GLU A 286 22.88 -8.31 -24.95
CA GLU A 286 23.16 -8.73 -26.33
C GLU A 286 21.94 -8.55 -27.27
N GLN A 287 20.77 -8.15 -26.76
CA GLN A 287 19.54 -7.99 -27.55
C GLN A 287 19.34 -6.54 -27.99
N ASP A 288 19.05 -6.35 -29.27
CA ASP A 288 18.69 -5.03 -29.79
C ASP A 288 17.33 -4.58 -29.22
N GLY A 289 17.24 -3.35 -28.76
CA GLY A 289 16.01 -2.75 -28.22
C GLY A 289 15.67 -3.18 -26.80
N TRP A 290 16.54 -3.96 -26.15
CA TRP A 290 16.41 -4.28 -24.73
C TRP A 290 17.29 -3.37 -23.89
N CYS A 291 16.79 -2.92 -22.74
CA CYS A 291 17.52 -2.03 -21.85
C CYS A 291 17.49 -2.59 -20.43
N VAL A 292 18.65 -2.98 -19.93
CA VAL A 292 18.82 -3.35 -18.52
C VAL A 292 18.77 -2.06 -17.69
N ALA A 293 17.90 -2.04 -16.68
CA ALA A 293 17.75 -0.87 -15.82
C ALA A 293 19.03 -0.62 -15.00
N ASP A 294 19.36 0.64 -14.80
CA ASP A 294 20.50 1.07 -14.00
C ASP A 294 20.20 1.12 -12.49
N ASP A 295 18.90 1.06 -12.13
CA ASP A 295 18.40 1.10 -10.76
C ASP A 295 18.11 -0.29 -10.17
N ASN A 296 18.66 -1.35 -10.74
CA ASN A 296 18.56 -2.71 -10.19
C ASN A 296 19.24 -2.80 -8.82
N ARG A 297 18.49 -3.10 -7.78
CA ARG A 297 18.96 -3.30 -6.40
C ARG A 297 18.84 -4.73 -5.93
N GLU A 298 18.02 -5.51 -6.64
CA GLU A 298 17.83 -6.95 -6.52
C GLU A 298 17.37 -7.47 -7.87
N GLY A 299 17.59 -8.75 -8.16
CA GLY A 299 17.17 -9.31 -9.44
C GLY A 299 17.71 -8.55 -10.65
N ILE A 300 16.96 -8.60 -11.73
CA ILE A 300 17.22 -7.84 -12.96
C ILE A 300 15.90 -7.30 -13.52
N ARG A 301 15.88 -6.02 -13.88
CA ARG A 301 14.80 -5.40 -14.62
C ARG A 301 15.28 -5.08 -16.03
N VAL A 302 14.50 -5.48 -17.00
CA VAL A 302 14.74 -5.19 -18.41
C VAL A 302 13.49 -4.56 -19.00
N SER A 303 13.65 -3.46 -19.71
CA SER A 303 12.60 -2.82 -20.49
C SER A 303 12.84 -3.02 -21.97
N PHE A 304 11.77 -2.98 -22.75
CA PHE A 304 11.77 -3.13 -24.17
C PHE A 304 11.39 -1.82 -24.84
N ASP A 305 11.97 -1.54 -26.00
CA ASP A 305 11.52 -0.45 -26.85
C ASP A 305 10.18 -0.81 -27.53
N ARG A 306 9.62 0.18 -28.23
CA ARG A 306 8.32 0.04 -28.87
C ARG A 306 8.27 -1.05 -29.94
N ASP A 307 9.39 -1.27 -30.65
CA ASP A 307 9.47 -2.28 -31.70
C ASP A 307 9.54 -3.70 -31.15
N ASN A 308 9.96 -3.84 -29.88
CA ASN A 308 10.04 -5.09 -29.13
C ASN A 308 8.90 -5.29 -28.09
N GLY A 309 7.81 -4.51 -28.18
CA GLY A 309 6.60 -4.73 -27.39
C GLY A 309 6.29 -3.68 -26.32
N ASP A 310 7.13 -2.66 -26.12
CA ASP A 310 6.91 -1.54 -25.19
C ASP A 310 6.53 -2.02 -23.77
N GLY A 311 7.31 -2.95 -23.25
CA GLY A 311 7.05 -3.60 -21.96
C GLY A 311 8.28 -3.65 -21.06
N TRP A 312 8.17 -4.43 -20.01
CA TRP A 312 9.30 -4.71 -19.12
C TRP A 312 9.07 -6.05 -18.40
N PHE A 313 10.14 -6.66 -17.93
CA PHE A 313 10.11 -7.75 -16.95
C PHE A 313 11.08 -7.48 -15.79
N PHE A 314 10.80 -8.15 -14.69
CA PHE A 314 11.64 -8.14 -13.49
C PHE A 314 11.75 -9.56 -12.94
#